data_90e1986112e82de7e84e9521b89d6dc2
#
_entry.id   90e1986112e82de7e84e9521b89d6dc2
#
_cell.length_a   1.000
_cell.length_b   1.000
_cell.length_c   1.000
_cell.angle_alpha   90.00
_cell.angle_beta   90.00
_cell.angle_gamma   90.00
#
_symmetry.space_group_name_H-M   'P 1'
#
loop_
_entity.id
_entity.type
_entity.pdbx_description
1 polymer ?
#
loop_
_entity_poly.entity_id
_entity_poly.type
_entity_poly.pdbx_seq_one_letter_code
_entity_poly.pdbx_strand_id
1 'polypeptide(L)'
;MNRVVALSFDFEECDLPREHGVDFPIEEGMKLSAEGADAVLDVLEKHQVRATFFCTLNFAERAPEVMKRIVTGGHEVAAHGVDHFHQVPEDPFRCKEGLERLLPGVRVVGYRQPRMFPVDDAALAKAGYRYNSSLNPAFVPGRYMHLSTPRTRFEQNGLLQIPASVTPWIRFPLFWLSLHVLPEWLYRTFVKRTLRHDGFFMTYFHPWEFSSLSERAAELKVPCVIRCNLGRPMVGRLDRLIAALKQSGAEFKPIAETL
;
A
#
# COMPACT_ATOMS: atom_id res chain seq x y z
N MET A 1 12.74 22.99 -1.10
CA MET A 1 12.15 21.96 -0.21
C MET A 1 12.29 20.63 -0.90
N ASN A 2 12.82 19.60 -0.20
CA ASN A 2 12.86 18.25 -0.72
C ASN A 2 11.42 17.74 -0.89
N ARG A 3 11.14 17.18 -2.06
CA ARG A 3 9.84 16.58 -2.40
C ARG A 3 9.97 15.08 -2.27
N VAL A 4 9.42 14.53 -1.20
CA VAL A 4 9.53 13.10 -0.91
C VAL A 4 8.27 12.36 -1.34
N VAL A 5 8.47 11.27 -2.06
CA VAL A 5 7.43 10.32 -2.46
C VAL A 5 7.66 9.00 -1.73
N ALA A 6 6.67 8.57 -0.99
CA ALA A 6 6.61 7.26 -0.37
C ALA A 6 5.59 6.39 -1.13
N LEU A 7 6.07 5.49 -1.98
CA LEU A 7 5.22 4.46 -2.53
C LEU A 7 5.06 3.35 -1.52
N SER A 8 3.84 2.87 -1.34
CA SER A 8 3.59 1.71 -0.49
C SER A 8 2.70 0.68 -1.19
N PHE A 9 2.86 -0.56 -0.78
CA PHE A 9 2.14 -1.70 -1.32
C PHE A 9 1.65 -2.57 -0.18
N ASP A 10 0.36 -2.92 -0.20
CA ASP A 10 -0.25 -3.80 0.77
C ASP A 10 -0.16 -5.22 0.23
N PHE A 11 0.89 -5.95 0.66
CA PHE A 11 1.16 -7.31 0.20
C PHE A 11 0.39 -8.31 1.06
N GLU A 12 -0.69 -8.72 0.48
CA GLU A 12 -1.73 -9.55 1.06
C GLU A 12 -2.18 -10.60 0.05
N GLU A 13 -2.87 -11.61 0.49
CA GLU A 13 -3.62 -12.53 -0.36
C GLU A 13 -4.74 -11.78 -1.10
N CYS A 14 -4.92 -12.05 -2.39
CA CYS A 14 -6.04 -11.50 -3.15
C CYS A 14 -7.35 -12.14 -2.67
N ASP A 15 -8.06 -11.47 -1.79
CA ASP A 15 -9.36 -11.90 -1.26
C ASP A 15 -10.56 -11.21 -1.94
N LEU A 16 -10.31 -10.32 -2.89
CA LEU A 16 -11.32 -9.54 -3.58
C LEU A 16 -12.48 -10.38 -4.18
N PRO A 17 -12.27 -11.53 -4.83
CA PRO A 17 -13.38 -12.38 -5.28
C PRO A 17 -14.22 -12.89 -4.11
N ARG A 18 -13.61 -13.25 -2.99
CA ARG A 18 -14.31 -13.71 -1.78
C ARG A 18 -15.18 -12.63 -1.17
N GLU A 19 -14.72 -11.38 -1.16
CA GLU A 19 -15.52 -10.21 -0.74
C GLU A 19 -16.81 -10.05 -1.56
N HIS A 20 -16.79 -10.53 -2.80
CA HIS A 20 -17.94 -10.48 -3.72
C HIS A 20 -18.69 -11.83 -3.82
N GLY A 21 -18.51 -12.71 -2.82
CA GLY A 21 -19.26 -13.96 -2.69
C GLY A 21 -18.89 -15.03 -3.72
N VAL A 22 -17.65 -15.00 -4.21
CA VAL A 22 -17.09 -16.08 -5.04
C VAL A 22 -16.31 -17.02 -4.11
N ASP A 23 -16.57 -18.33 -4.22
CA ASP A 23 -15.71 -19.33 -3.59
C ASP A 23 -14.37 -19.36 -4.31
N PHE A 24 -13.38 -18.72 -3.71
CA PHE A 24 -12.07 -18.49 -4.31
C PHE A 24 -10.97 -19.01 -3.38
N PRO A 25 -10.22 -20.04 -3.82
CA PRO A 25 -9.18 -20.65 -3.03
C PRO A 25 -8.09 -19.64 -2.61
N ILE A 26 -7.66 -19.69 -1.36
CA ILE A 26 -6.62 -18.80 -0.85
C ILE A 26 -5.30 -18.96 -1.65
N GLU A 27 -4.99 -20.17 -2.09
CA GLU A 27 -3.80 -20.49 -2.88
C GLU A 27 -3.82 -19.79 -4.24
N GLU A 28 -4.98 -19.66 -4.88
CA GLU A 28 -5.12 -18.88 -6.11
C GLU A 28 -4.94 -17.39 -5.83
N GLY A 29 -5.52 -16.88 -4.73
CA GLY A 29 -5.32 -15.51 -4.29
C GLY A 29 -3.85 -15.18 -4.02
N MET A 30 -3.15 -16.08 -3.33
CA MET A 30 -1.71 -15.96 -3.08
C MET A 30 -0.89 -15.94 -4.36
N LYS A 31 -1.20 -16.82 -5.31
CA LYS A 31 -0.52 -16.88 -6.61
C LYS A 31 -0.69 -15.59 -7.40
N LEU A 32 -1.90 -15.05 -7.47
CA LEU A 32 -2.17 -13.77 -8.13
C LEU A 32 -1.41 -12.61 -7.45
N SER A 33 -1.39 -12.59 -6.12
CA SER A 33 -0.64 -11.58 -5.38
C SER A 33 0.87 -11.71 -5.57
N ALA A 34 1.41 -12.91 -5.60
CA ALA A 34 2.85 -13.12 -5.85
C ALA A 34 3.24 -12.69 -7.28
N GLU A 35 2.42 -13.03 -8.30
CA GLU A 35 2.61 -12.57 -9.68
C GLU A 35 2.65 -11.04 -9.78
N GLY A 36 1.66 -10.37 -9.19
CA GLY A 36 1.60 -8.91 -9.21
C GLY A 36 2.71 -8.26 -8.38
N ALA A 37 3.16 -8.92 -7.30
CA ALA A 37 4.30 -8.49 -6.52
C ALA A 37 5.59 -8.48 -7.34
N ASP A 38 5.84 -9.52 -8.13
CA ASP A 38 6.98 -9.57 -9.03
C ASP A 38 6.93 -8.46 -10.07
N ALA A 39 5.77 -8.21 -10.68
CA ALA A 39 5.60 -7.13 -11.64
C ALA A 39 5.86 -5.73 -11.03
N VAL A 40 5.45 -5.51 -9.78
CA VAL A 40 5.75 -4.28 -9.04
C VAL A 40 7.25 -4.15 -8.78
N LEU A 41 7.89 -5.20 -8.28
CA LEU A 41 9.32 -5.21 -7.97
C LEU A 41 10.17 -4.96 -9.22
N ASP A 42 9.79 -5.51 -10.38
CA ASP A 42 10.47 -5.26 -11.66
C ASP A 42 10.40 -3.76 -12.05
N VAL A 43 9.25 -3.10 -11.85
CA VAL A 43 9.10 -1.67 -12.11
C VAL A 43 9.96 -0.84 -11.16
N LEU A 44 9.98 -1.18 -9.86
CA LEU A 44 10.79 -0.47 -8.87
C LEU A 44 12.28 -0.62 -9.15
N GLU A 45 12.73 -1.83 -9.50
CA GLU A 45 14.12 -2.13 -9.87
C GLU A 45 14.54 -1.36 -11.13
N LYS A 46 13.72 -1.38 -12.19
CA LYS A 46 13.94 -0.60 -13.42
C LYS A 46 14.20 0.87 -13.13
N HIS A 47 13.47 1.45 -12.19
CA HIS A 47 13.59 2.85 -11.81
C HIS A 47 14.59 3.10 -10.68
N GLN A 48 15.18 2.08 -10.07
CA GLN A 48 16.03 2.17 -8.89
C GLN A 48 15.33 2.95 -7.75
N VAL A 49 14.08 2.59 -7.46
CA VAL A 49 13.22 3.23 -6.47
C VAL A 49 12.96 2.25 -5.34
N ARG A 50 13.14 2.72 -4.10
CA ARG A 50 12.76 1.95 -2.91
C ARG A 50 11.38 2.36 -2.42
N ALA A 51 10.65 1.42 -1.85
CA ALA A 51 9.27 1.55 -1.40
C ALA A 51 9.06 0.86 -0.05
N THR A 52 7.87 1.01 0.52
CA THR A 52 7.41 0.31 1.73
C THR A 52 6.42 -0.78 1.36
N PHE A 53 6.62 -1.97 1.88
CA PHE A 53 5.73 -3.12 1.70
C PHE A 53 5.09 -3.49 3.04
N PHE A 54 3.80 -3.25 3.15
CA PHE A 54 2.99 -3.69 4.29
C PHE A 54 2.56 -5.12 4.01
N CYS A 55 3.17 -6.08 4.69
CA CYS A 55 2.97 -7.50 4.41
C CYS A 55 2.10 -8.14 5.51
N THR A 56 1.10 -8.94 5.10
CA THR A 56 0.49 -9.88 6.03
C THR A 56 1.48 -10.98 6.36
N LEU A 57 1.40 -11.56 7.57
CA LEU A 57 2.26 -12.68 7.93
C LEU A 57 1.98 -13.88 7.03
N ASN A 58 0.71 -14.14 6.71
CA ASN A 58 0.31 -15.19 5.78
C ASN A 58 0.97 -15.06 4.40
N PHE A 59 1.02 -13.85 3.85
CA PHE A 59 1.69 -13.61 2.57
C PHE A 59 3.19 -13.88 2.69
N ALA A 60 3.82 -13.35 3.73
CA ALA A 60 5.26 -13.50 3.93
C ALA A 60 5.70 -14.98 4.08
N GLU A 61 4.91 -15.78 4.78
CA GLU A 61 5.17 -17.22 4.94
C GLU A 61 5.04 -18.03 3.65
N ARG A 62 4.11 -17.62 2.76
CA ARG A 62 3.77 -18.36 1.54
C ARG A 62 4.50 -17.87 0.28
N ALA A 63 5.08 -16.68 0.32
CA ALA A 63 5.80 -16.08 -0.80
C ALA A 63 7.26 -15.73 -0.45
N PRO A 64 8.08 -16.69 0.03
CA PRO A 64 9.43 -16.42 0.53
C PRO A 64 10.35 -15.80 -0.52
N GLU A 65 10.22 -16.16 -1.80
CA GLU A 65 11.04 -15.59 -2.87
C GLU A 65 10.71 -14.11 -3.11
N VAL A 66 9.44 -13.74 -3.04
CA VAL A 66 9.01 -12.33 -3.11
C VAL A 66 9.59 -11.55 -1.92
N MET A 67 9.47 -12.09 -0.71
CA MET A 67 10.02 -11.46 0.49
C MET A 67 11.54 -11.28 0.41
N LYS A 68 12.25 -12.24 -0.14
CA LYS A 68 13.68 -12.14 -0.39
C LYS A 68 14.00 -11.01 -1.38
N ARG A 69 13.24 -10.86 -2.48
CA ARG A 69 13.41 -9.76 -3.42
C ARG A 69 13.19 -8.41 -2.76
N ILE A 70 12.15 -8.28 -1.90
CA ILE A 70 11.88 -7.04 -1.15
C ILE A 70 13.08 -6.66 -0.29
N VAL A 71 13.60 -7.59 0.51
CA VAL A 71 14.73 -7.34 1.42
C VAL A 71 16.01 -7.04 0.66
N THR A 72 16.35 -7.83 -0.36
CA THR A 72 17.57 -7.62 -1.16
C THR A 72 17.53 -6.36 -2.02
N GLY A 73 16.33 -5.91 -2.41
CA GLY A 73 16.10 -4.63 -3.09
C GLY A 73 16.20 -3.41 -2.17
N GLY A 74 16.45 -3.61 -0.86
CA GLY A 74 16.58 -2.53 0.13
C GLY A 74 15.25 -1.80 0.39
N HIS A 75 14.14 -2.45 0.13
CA HIS A 75 12.81 -1.93 0.45
C HIS A 75 12.50 -2.11 1.95
N GLU A 76 11.56 -1.33 2.46
CA GLU A 76 11.05 -1.49 3.82
C GLU A 76 9.99 -2.59 3.86
N VAL A 77 10.11 -3.50 4.84
CA VAL A 77 9.04 -4.40 5.26
C VAL A 77 8.34 -3.79 6.46
N ALA A 78 7.04 -3.60 6.36
CA ALA A 78 6.14 -3.14 7.41
C ALA A 78 5.02 -4.17 7.62
N ALA A 79 4.32 -4.11 8.74
CA ALA A 79 3.29 -5.09 9.10
C ALA A 79 1.91 -4.70 8.60
N HIS A 80 1.14 -5.70 8.12
CA HIS A 80 -0.24 -5.58 7.65
C HIS A 80 -1.20 -6.58 8.34
N GLY A 81 -0.95 -6.91 9.61
CA GLY A 81 -1.70 -7.95 10.31
C GLY A 81 -1.23 -9.36 9.96
N VAL A 82 -1.86 -10.36 10.57
CA VAL A 82 -1.55 -11.76 10.29
C VAL A 82 -2.23 -12.22 9.02
N ASP A 83 -3.50 -11.84 8.86
CA ASP A 83 -4.43 -12.25 7.82
C ASP A 83 -5.24 -11.02 7.36
N HIS A 84 -5.48 -10.87 6.07
CA HIS A 84 -6.26 -9.73 5.59
C HIS A 84 -7.76 -9.89 5.85
N PHE A 85 -8.25 -11.13 5.96
CA PHE A 85 -9.68 -11.43 6.09
C PHE A 85 -10.15 -11.54 7.55
N HIS A 86 -9.35 -12.18 8.42
CA HIS A 86 -9.66 -12.37 9.83
C HIS A 86 -8.68 -11.59 10.70
N GLN A 87 -9.19 -10.62 11.45
CA GLN A 87 -8.38 -9.73 12.25
C GLN A 87 -8.71 -9.89 13.72
N VAL A 88 -7.69 -9.98 14.56
CA VAL A 88 -7.81 -10.04 16.02
C VAL A 88 -6.92 -8.99 16.68
N PRO A 89 -7.22 -8.54 17.90
CA PRO A 89 -6.46 -7.47 18.58
C PRO A 89 -4.96 -7.74 18.75
N GLU A 90 -4.56 -9.00 18.78
CA GLU A 90 -3.17 -9.44 18.95
C GLU A 90 -2.36 -9.44 17.66
N ASP A 91 -3.01 -9.27 16.51
CA ASP A 91 -2.36 -9.33 15.19
C ASP A 91 -1.19 -8.37 15.02
N PRO A 92 -1.24 -7.12 15.51
CA PRO A 92 -0.08 -6.25 15.39
C PRO A 92 1.18 -6.84 16.01
N PHE A 93 1.07 -7.42 17.20
CA PHE A 93 2.20 -8.03 17.88
C PHE A 93 2.67 -9.31 17.17
N ARG A 94 1.73 -10.20 16.85
CA ARG A 94 2.02 -11.49 16.18
C ARG A 94 2.65 -11.30 14.80
N CYS A 95 2.14 -10.33 14.02
CA CYS A 95 2.65 -10.02 12.69
C CYS A 95 4.09 -9.51 12.77
N LYS A 96 4.37 -8.58 13.69
CA LYS A 96 5.73 -8.05 13.89
C LYS A 96 6.72 -9.15 14.24
N GLU A 97 6.43 -9.94 15.28
CA GLU A 97 7.30 -11.06 15.69
C GLU A 97 7.49 -12.08 14.56
N GLY A 98 6.41 -12.42 13.86
CA GLY A 98 6.46 -13.37 12.74
C GLY A 98 7.35 -12.88 11.61
N LEU A 99 7.18 -11.64 11.16
CA LEU A 99 7.99 -11.05 10.09
C LEU A 99 9.47 -10.92 10.49
N GLU A 100 9.77 -10.44 11.70
CA GLU A 100 11.16 -10.31 12.18
C GLU A 100 11.85 -11.70 12.36
N ARG A 101 11.08 -12.75 12.69
CA ARG A 101 11.57 -14.12 12.75
C ARG A 101 11.82 -14.71 11.36
N LEU A 102 10.93 -14.46 10.41
CA LEU A 102 11.06 -14.97 9.03
C LEU A 102 12.19 -14.27 8.25
N LEU A 103 12.47 -13.00 8.58
CA LEU A 103 13.39 -12.14 7.86
C LEU A 103 14.51 -11.64 8.79
N PRO A 104 15.50 -12.48 9.11
CA PRO A 104 16.58 -12.09 10.02
C PRO A 104 17.29 -10.81 9.58
N GLY A 105 17.42 -9.84 10.51
CA GLY A 105 18.03 -8.53 10.24
C GLY A 105 17.05 -7.45 9.80
N VAL A 106 15.81 -7.78 9.48
CA VAL A 106 14.74 -6.80 9.23
C VAL A 106 14.18 -6.30 10.57
N ARG A 107 13.97 -4.99 10.67
CA ARG A 107 13.23 -4.36 11.78
C ARG A 107 11.91 -3.82 11.25
N VAL A 108 10.83 -4.34 11.79
CA VAL A 108 9.47 -3.91 11.41
C VAL A 108 9.04 -2.77 12.32
N VAL A 109 9.01 -1.54 11.77
CA VAL A 109 8.71 -0.32 12.53
C VAL A 109 7.39 0.34 12.14
N GLY A 110 6.80 -0.07 11.01
CA GLY A 110 5.56 0.46 10.48
C GLY A 110 4.40 -0.53 10.55
N TYR A 111 3.20 0.00 10.71
CA TYR A 111 1.96 -0.76 10.69
C TYR A 111 0.92 -0.13 9.78
N ARG A 112 0.17 -0.95 9.06
CA ARG A 112 -1.09 -0.59 8.41
C ARG A 112 -2.13 -1.65 8.73
N GLN A 113 -3.29 -1.20 9.26
CA GLN A 113 -4.40 -2.10 9.51
C GLN A 113 -5.02 -2.57 8.18
N PRO A 114 -5.26 -3.87 7.99
CA PRO A 114 -6.02 -4.37 6.85
C PRO A 114 -7.32 -3.58 6.64
N ARG A 115 -7.66 -3.30 5.38
CA ARG A 115 -8.85 -2.50 4.99
C ARG A 115 -8.87 -1.08 5.56
N MET A 116 -7.77 -0.61 6.15
CA MET A 116 -7.70 0.67 6.88
C MET A 116 -8.78 0.80 7.96
N PHE A 117 -9.09 -0.29 8.66
CA PHE A 117 -9.99 -0.25 9.80
C PHE A 117 -9.34 0.49 10.98
N PRO A 118 -10.15 0.99 11.93
CA PRO A 118 -9.61 1.56 13.16
C PRO A 118 -8.74 0.55 13.91
N VAL A 119 -7.62 1.01 14.44
CA VAL A 119 -6.70 0.23 15.27
C VAL A 119 -6.28 1.06 16.48
N ASP A 120 -6.02 0.38 17.60
CA ASP A 120 -5.55 1.04 18.82
C ASP A 120 -4.07 1.46 18.70
N ASP A 121 -3.83 2.76 18.59
CA ASP A 121 -2.48 3.34 18.55
C ASP A 121 -1.65 2.99 19.79
N ALA A 122 -2.27 2.88 20.97
CA ALA A 122 -1.55 2.52 22.19
C ALA A 122 -1.07 1.06 22.15
N ALA A 123 -1.87 0.16 21.57
CA ALA A 123 -1.45 -1.22 21.32
C ALA A 123 -0.30 -1.30 20.32
N LEU A 124 -0.34 -0.49 19.25
CA LEU A 124 0.76 -0.40 18.27
C LEU A 124 2.05 0.13 18.92
N ALA A 125 1.96 1.20 19.69
CA ALA A 125 3.13 1.76 20.40
C ALA A 125 3.72 0.74 21.39
N LYS A 126 2.87 0.00 22.12
CA LYS A 126 3.29 -1.07 23.04
C LYS A 126 3.97 -2.23 22.29
N ALA A 127 3.54 -2.55 21.08
CA ALA A 127 4.18 -3.54 20.21
C ALA A 127 5.50 -3.02 19.59
N GLY A 128 5.86 -1.76 19.82
CA GLY A 128 7.11 -1.15 19.37
C GLY A 128 7.09 -0.66 17.93
N TYR A 129 5.92 -0.37 17.37
CA TYR A 129 5.81 0.35 16.11
C TYR A 129 6.16 1.83 16.31
N ARG A 130 6.68 2.46 15.26
CA ARG A 130 7.03 3.89 15.24
C ARG A 130 6.03 4.74 14.46
N TYR A 131 5.30 4.11 13.52
CA TYR A 131 4.27 4.80 12.77
C TYR A 131 3.09 3.89 12.43
N ASN A 132 1.93 4.52 12.24
CA ASN A 132 0.70 3.94 11.76
C ASN A 132 0.29 4.60 10.43
N SER A 133 0.00 3.81 9.40
CA SER A 133 -0.43 4.29 8.08
C SER A 133 -1.85 3.81 7.72
N SER A 134 -2.74 3.68 8.70
CA SER A 134 -4.09 3.14 8.52
C SER A 134 -5.15 4.21 8.23
N LEU A 135 -4.76 5.45 7.91
CA LEU A 135 -5.69 6.55 7.72
C LEU A 135 -5.77 7.00 6.25
N ASN A 136 -6.99 7.15 5.76
CA ASN A 136 -7.27 7.83 4.51
C ASN A 136 -8.15 9.06 4.82
N PRO A 137 -7.58 10.28 4.85
CA PRO A 137 -8.28 11.50 5.26
C PRO A 137 -9.17 12.09 4.15
N ALA A 138 -9.74 11.22 3.31
CA ALA A 138 -10.62 11.55 2.23
C ALA A 138 -12.09 11.68 2.69
N PHE A 139 -12.88 12.26 1.81
CA PHE A 139 -14.34 12.19 1.90
C PHE A 139 -14.85 11.34 0.73
N VAL A 140 -15.15 10.09 1.02
CA VAL A 140 -15.79 9.14 0.09
C VAL A 140 -17.02 8.59 0.81
N PRO A 141 -18.24 9.08 0.50
CA PRO A 141 -19.45 8.65 1.17
C PRO A 141 -19.58 7.12 1.22
N GLY A 142 -19.87 6.58 2.40
CA GLY A 142 -19.97 5.14 2.63
C GLY A 142 -18.63 4.40 2.85
N ARG A 143 -17.48 5.06 2.64
CA ARG A 143 -16.17 4.43 2.85
C ARG A 143 -15.25 5.22 3.78
N TYR A 144 -15.00 6.48 3.49
CA TYR A 144 -14.12 7.35 4.28
C TYR A 144 -14.85 8.66 4.59
N MET A 145 -14.95 8.99 5.87
CA MET A 145 -15.59 10.24 6.35
C MET A 145 -14.68 10.95 7.37
N HIS A 146 -13.42 11.17 6.98
CA HIS A 146 -12.36 11.64 7.88
C HIS A 146 -11.92 13.10 7.62
N LEU A 147 -12.88 13.99 7.39
CA LEU A 147 -12.58 15.41 7.09
C LEU A 147 -11.96 16.17 8.27
N SER A 148 -12.20 15.73 9.50
CA SER A 148 -11.58 16.30 10.70
C SER A 148 -10.17 15.80 10.96
N THR A 149 -9.76 14.70 10.33
CA THR A 149 -8.41 14.14 10.50
C THR A 149 -7.39 15.02 9.78
N PRO A 150 -6.21 15.27 10.36
CA PRO A 150 -5.13 15.96 9.65
C PRO A 150 -4.78 15.27 8.34
N ARG A 151 -4.55 16.07 7.29
CA ARG A 151 -4.33 15.59 5.92
C ARG A 151 -2.89 15.15 5.67
N THR A 152 -1.99 15.65 6.48
CA THR A 152 -0.55 15.34 6.43
C THR A 152 -0.13 14.63 7.70
N ARG A 153 1.12 14.23 7.80
CA ARG A 153 1.69 13.55 8.97
C ARG A 153 1.43 14.31 10.27
N PHE A 154 1.08 13.61 11.33
CA PHE A 154 0.82 14.16 12.66
C PHE A 154 1.07 13.09 13.73
N GLU A 155 1.31 13.53 14.95
CA GLU A 155 1.44 12.62 16.10
C GLU A 155 0.09 12.43 16.79
N GLN A 156 -0.20 11.18 17.18
CA GLN A 156 -1.36 10.82 17.96
C GLN A 156 -1.00 9.66 18.89
N ASN A 157 -1.32 9.78 20.17
CA ASN A 157 -1.07 8.74 21.19
C ASN A 157 0.38 8.22 21.22
N GLY A 158 1.37 9.09 20.99
CA GLY A 158 2.78 8.73 20.96
C GLY A 158 3.24 7.99 19.70
N LEU A 159 2.40 7.94 18.67
CA LEU A 159 2.70 7.28 17.40
C LEU A 159 2.56 8.26 16.23
N LEU A 160 3.49 8.22 15.29
CA LEU A 160 3.41 9.04 14.08
C LEU A 160 2.35 8.46 13.14
N GLN A 161 1.35 9.27 12.80
CA GLN A 161 0.35 8.93 11.80
C GLN A 161 0.82 9.37 10.42
N ILE A 162 0.77 8.46 9.44
CA ILE A 162 1.14 8.73 8.04
C ILE A 162 -0.07 8.43 7.15
N PRO A 163 -0.98 9.39 6.99
CA PRO A 163 -2.18 9.21 6.18
C PRO A 163 -1.85 9.05 4.69
N ALA A 164 -2.72 8.32 3.97
CA ALA A 164 -2.71 8.33 2.51
C ALA A 164 -2.93 9.76 2.00
N SER A 165 -2.17 10.17 0.99
CA SER A 165 -2.26 11.52 0.49
C SER A 165 -3.57 11.79 -0.23
N VAL A 166 -4.11 12.96 0.05
CA VAL A 166 -5.30 13.52 -0.64
C VAL A 166 -4.93 14.89 -1.21
N THR A 167 -5.67 15.36 -2.21
CA THR A 167 -5.43 16.70 -2.75
C THR A 167 -5.63 17.75 -1.65
N PRO A 168 -4.86 18.86 -1.66
CA PRO A 168 -5.16 20.03 -0.85
C PRO A 168 -6.59 20.51 -1.08
N TRP A 169 -7.23 21.20 -0.23
CA TRP A 169 -8.56 21.82 -0.33
C TRP A 169 -9.72 20.82 -0.37
N ILE A 170 -9.89 20.05 -1.47
CA ILE A 170 -11.07 19.18 -1.68
C ILE A 170 -10.91 17.76 -1.14
N ARG A 171 -9.70 17.39 -0.65
CA ARG A 171 -9.40 16.07 -0.11
C ARG A 171 -9.77 14.90 -1.05
N PHE A 172 -9.59 15.11 -2.36
CA PHE A 172 -9.76 14.02 -3.32
C PHE A 172 -8.69 12.96 -3.07
N PRO A 173 -9.07 11.67 -2.90
CA PRO A 173 -8.13 10.61 -2.56
C PRO A 173 -7.19 10.29 -3.71
N LEU A 174 -5.90 10.18 -3.41
CA LEU A 174 -4.85 9.85 -4.38
C LEU A 174 -4.27 8.47 -4.05
N PHE A 175 -5.06 7.44 -4.20
CA PHE A 175 -4.76 6.05 -3.85
C PHE A 175 -4.98 5.13 -5.07
N TRP A 176 -4.80 3.83 -4.91
CA TRP A 176 -4.88 2.84 -5.96
C TRP A 176 -6.08 3.00 -6.91
N LEU A 177 -7.32 3.10 -6.39
CA LEU A 177 -8.52 3.20 -7.22
C LEU A 177 -8.53 4.48 -8.07
N SER A 178 -7.98 5.57 -7.56
CA SER A 178 -7.86 6.81 -8.33
C SER A 178 -6.90 6.66 -9.51
N LEU A 179 -5.82 5.89 -9.35
CA LEU A 179 -4.94 5.55 -10.47
C LEU A 179 -5.63 4.63 -11.47
N HIS A 180 -6.54 3.73 -11.06
CA HIS A 180 -7.33 2.92 -11.98
C HIS A 180 -8.25 3.75 -12.88
N VAL A 181 -8.99 4.69 -12.28
CA VAL A 181 -10.17 5.30 -12.96
C VAL A 181 -9.88 6.65 -13.61
N LEU A 182 -8.97 7.46 -13.04
CA LEU A 182 -8.71 8.78 -13.61
C LEU A 182 -7.90 8.71 -14.91
N PRO A 183 -8.11 9.66 -15.84
CA PRO A 183 -7.14 9.91 -16.88
C PRO A 183 -5.76 10.13 -16.26
N GLU A 184 -4.76 9.47 -16.80
CA GLU A 184 -3.42 9.42 -16.21
C GLU A 184 -2.78 10.81 -16.04
N TRP A 185 -3.00 11.69 -17.03
CA TRP A 185 -2.51 13.08 -16.96
C TRP A 185 -3.13 13.84 -15.80
N LEU A 186 -4.41 13.59 -15.48
CA LEU A 186 -5.13 14.25 -14.39
C LEU A 186 -4.63 13.75 -13.04
N TYR A 187 -4.50 12.42 -12.88
CA TYR A 187 -3.92 11.83 -11.66
C TYR A 187 -2.53 12.39 -11.40
N ARG A 188 -1.64 12.37 -12.40
CA ARG A 188 -0.27 12.92 -12.27
C ARG A 188 -0.27 14.42 -11.94
N THR A 189 -1.21 15.18 -12.47
CA THR A 189 -1.34 16.61 -12.14
C THR A 189 -1.70 16.80 -10.68
N PHE A 190 -2.65 16.03 -10.17
CA PHE A 190 -3.04 16.08 -8.76
C PHE A 190 -1.90 15.67 -7.84
N VAL A 191 -1.21 14.59 -8.16
CA VAL A 191 -0.03 14.13 -7.38
C VAL A 191 1.06 15.20 -7.34
N LYS A 192 1.44 15.76 -8.50
CA LYS A 192 2.47 16.82 -8.56
C LYS A 192 2.06 18.09 -7.80
N ARG A 193 0.77 18.45 -7.83
CA ARG A 193 0.25 19.60 -7.08
C ARG A 193 0.29 19.33 -5.57
N THR A 194 -0.14 18.16 -5.13
CA THR A 194 -0.11 17.74 -3.73
C THR A 194 1.34 17.70 -3.23
N LEU A 195 2.24 17.08 -3.96
CA LEU A 195 3.65 16.98 -3.61
C LEU A 195 4.34 18.36 -3.52
N ARG A 196 3.98 19.31 -4.40
CA ARG A 196 4.51 20.69 -4.30
C ARG A 196 3.98 21.43 -3.08
N HIS A 197 2.72 21.21 -2.73
CA HIS A 197 2.08 21.88 -1.60
C HIS A 197 2.55 21.35 -0.25
N ASP A 198 2.65 20.01 -0.13
CA ASP A 198 2.90 19.32 1.14
C ASP A 198 4.37 18.93 1.36
N GLY A 199 5.18 18.92 0.31
CA GLY A 199 6.56 18.40 0.35
C GLY A 199 6.62 16.87 0.47
N PHE A 200 5.51 16.21 0.72
CA PHE A 200 5.39 14.78 0.92
C PHE A 200 4.17 14.21 0.19
N PHE A 201 4.34 13.04 -0.41
CA PHE A 201 3.26 12.30 -1.05
C PHE A 201 3.38 10.81 -0.73
N MET A 202 2.33 10.23 -0.17
CA MET A 202 2.22 8.80 0.09
C MET A 202 0.97 8.23 -0.59
N THR A 203 1.14 7.13 -1.28
CA THR A 203 0.04 6.38 -1.91
C THR A 203 0.25 4.89 -1.72
N TYR A 204 -0.80 4.10 -1.91
CA TYR A 204 -0.74 2.65 -1.76
C TYR A 204 -1.45 1.92 -2.89
N PHE A 205 -1.00 0.71 -3.14
CA PHE A 205 -1.51 -0.23 -4.13
C PHE A 205 -1.50 -1.64 -3.55
N HIS A 206 -2.18 -2.56 -4.23
CA HIS A 206 -2.19 -3.97 -3.88
C HIS A 206 -1.55 -4.80 -5.00
N PRO A 207 -0.85 -5.91 -4.72
CA PRO A 207 -0.16 -6.68 -5.74
C PRO A 207 -1.12 -7.25 -6.79
N TRP A 208 -2.31 -7.68 -6.39
CA TRP A 208 -3.31 -8.23 -7.32
C TRP A 208 -3.75 -7.24 -8.42
N GLU A 209 -3.57 -5.93 -8.23
CA GLU A 209 -3.86 -4.92 -9.26
C GLU A 209 -2.95 -5.07 -10.50
N PHE A 210 -1.80 -5.67 -10.36
CA PHE A 210 -0.75 -5.82 -11.38
C PHE A 210 -0.67 -7.23 -11.96
N SER A 211 -1.56 -8.14 -11.56
CA SER A 211 -1.54 -9.55 -11.92
C SER A 211 -2.47 -9.89 -13.09
N SER A 212 -2.45 -11.16 -13.48
CA SER A 212 -3.37 -11.76 -14.46
C SER A 212 -4.82 -11.86 -13.96
N LEU A 213 -5.15 -11.38 -12.77
CA LEU A 213 -6.55 -11.25 -12.32
C LEU A 213 -7.42 -10.55 -13.37
N SER A 214 -6.84 -9.64 -14.16
CA SER A 214 -7.53 -8.95 -15.28
C SER A 214 -8.17 -9.91 -16.28
N GLU A 215 -7.61 -11.09 -16.50
CA GLU A 215 -8.09 -12.06 -17.48
C GLU A 215 -9.38 -12.77 -17.03
N ARG A 216 -9.57 -12.90 -15.72
CA ARG A 216 -10.71 -13.56 -15.08
C ARG A 216 -11.60 -12.61 -14.27
N ALA A 217 -11.33 -11.32 -14.32
CA ALA A 217 -11.95 -10.34 -13.43
C ALA A 217 -13.49 -10.29 -13.53
N ALA A 218 -14.06 -10.56 -14.70
CA ALA A 218 -15.52 -10.61 -14.88
C ALA A 218 -16.13 -11.88 -14.27
N GLU A 219 -15.50 -13.03 -14.48
CA GLU A 219 -15.86 -14.33 -13.91
C GLU A 219 -15.81 -14.29 -12.38
N LEU A 220 -14.75 -13.70 -11.84
CA LEU A 220 -14.51 -13.54 -10.40
C LEU A 220 -15.28 -12.37 -9.77
N LYS A 221 -16.27 -11.81 -10.45
CA LYS A 221 -17.15 -10.72 -9.99
C LYS A 221 -16.41 -9.47 -9.50
N VAL A 222 -15.20 -9.24 -9.97
CA VAL A 222 -14.47 -8.00 -9.67
C VAL A 222 -15.31 -6.80 -10.14
N PRO A 223 -15.55 -5.77 -9.31
CA PRO A 223 -16.34 -4.60 -9.69
C PRO A 223 -15.82 -3.90 -10.95
N CYS A 224 -16.72 -3.43 -11.81
CA CYS A 224 -16.35 -2.79 -13.08
C CYS A 224 -15.37 -1.64 -12.91
N VAL A 225 -15.51 -0.87 -11.83
CA VAL A 225 -14.63 0.26 -11.52
C VAL A 225 -13.19 -0.19 -11.25
N ILE A 226 -12.99 -1.36 -10.66
CA ILE A 226 -11.67 -1.94 -10.37
C ILE A 226 -11.07 -2.57 -11.62
N ARG A 227 -11.90 -3.12 -12.52
CA ARG A 227 -11.44 -3.71 -13.78
C ARG A 227 -10.78 -2.71 -14.73
N CYS A 228 -11.07 -1.42 -14.55
CA CYS A 228 -10.40 -0.36 -15.32
C CYS A 228 -8.88 -0.41 -15.11
N ASN A 229 -8.14 -0.65 -16.18
CA ASN A 229 -6.66 -0.67 -16.17
C ASN A 229 -6.01 -1.76 -15.29
N LEU A 230 -6.73 -2.78 -14.87
CA LEU A 230 -6.21 -3.91 -14.09
C LEU A 230 -5.13 -4.68 -14.89
N GLY A 231 -4.13 -5.23 -14.21
CA GLY A 231 -3.06 -6.05 -14.80
C GLY A 231 -1.98 -5.22 -15.53
N ARG A 232 -1.60 -5.63 -16.75
CA ARG A 232 -0.55 -4.96 -17.53
C ARG A 232 -0.75 -3.45 -17.73
N PRO A 233 -1.96 -2.92 -17.98
CA PRO A 233 -2.20 -1.49 -18.01
C PRO A 233 -1.78 -0.78 -16.71
N MET A 234 -2.06 -1.39 -15.54
CA MET A 234 -1.68 -0.81 -14.25
C MET A 234 -0.16 -0.79 -14.05
N VAL A 235 0.55 -1.85 -14.46
CA VAL A 235 2.03 -1.88 -14.49
C VAL A 235 2.56 -0.69 -15.29
N GLY A 236 2.03 -0.45 -16.49
CA GLY A 236 2.43 0.70 -17.32
C GLY A 236 2.09 2.05 -16.67
N ARG A 237 0.97 2.16 -15.96
CA ARG A 237 0.59 3.40 -15.24
C ARG A 237 1.52 3.70 -14.07
N LEU A 238 1.90 2.67 -13.30
CA LEU A 238 2.89 2.80 -12.24
C LEU A 238 4.26 3.21 -12.78
N ASP A 239 4.72 2.55 -13.83
CA ASP A 239 6.00 2.86 -14.52
C ASP A 239 6.06 4.34 -14.94
N ARG A 240 5.03 4.82 -15.64
CA ARG A 240 4.95 6.21 -16.09
C ARG A 240 4.75 7.22 -14.96
N LEU A 241 4.07 6.84 -13.87
CA LEU A 241 3.94 7.68 -12.68
C LEU A 241 5.30 7.91 -12.04
N ILE A 242 6.07 6.85 -11.80
CA ILE A 242 7.42 6.93 -11.22
C ILE A 242 8.33 7.78 -12.10
N ALA A 243 8.36 7.52 -13.41
CA ALA A 243 9.16 8.29 -14.36
C ALA A 243 8.82 9.80 -14.30
N ALA A 244 7.53 10.14 -14.30
CA ALA A 244 7.07 11.53 -14.27
C ALA A 244 7.39 12.25 -12.95
N LEU A 245 7.41 11.53 -11.82
CA LEU A 245 7.77 12.09 -10.53
C LEU A 245 9.28 12.26 -10.39
N LYS A 246 10.10 11.30 -10.87
CA LYS A 246 11.56 11.44 -10.95
C LYS A 246 11.96 12.65 -11.82
N GLN A 247 11.35 12.82 -12.98
CA GLN A 247 11.57 13.99 -13.85
C GLN A 247 11.21 15.32 -13.17
N SER A 248 10.28 15.31 -12.21
CA SER A 248 9.94 16.51 -11.43
C SER A 248 10.87 16.79 -10.25
N GLY A 249 11.95 16.01 -10.09
CA GLY A 249 12.91 16.11 -9.00
C GLY A 249 12.40 15.58 -7.67
N ALA A 250 11.46 14.65 -7.69
CA ALA A 250 11.01 13.96 -6.48
C ALA A 250 12.00 12.88 -6.05
N GLU A 251 12.24 12.80 -4.74
CA GLU A 251 13.04 11.77 -4.09
C GLU A 251 12.11 10.66 -3.58
N PHE A 252 12.43 9.41 -3.91
CA PHE A 252 11.65 8.26 -3.44
C PHE A 252 12.32 7.65 -2.21
N LYS A 253 11.54 7.48 -1.13
CA LYS A 253 12.01 6.88 0.12
C LYS A 253 10.99 5.91 0.69
N PRO A 254 11.43 4.80 1.29
CA PRO A 254 10.60 4.04 2.22
C PRO A 254 10.10 4.94 3.36
N ILE A 255 8.92 4.62 3.90
CA ILE A 255 8.31 5.45 4.96
C ILE A 255 9.24 5.57 6.18
N ALA A 256 9.86 4.48 6.60
CA ALA A 256 10.78 4.48 7.75
C ALA A 256 11.96 5.47 7.61
N GLU A 257 12.40 5.78 6.40
CA GLU A 257 13.47 6.75 6.14
C GLU A 257 12.98 8.22 6.17
N THR A 258 11.68 8.43 6.37
CA THR A 258 11.05 9.76 6.43
C THR A 258 10.64 10.17 7.85
N LEU A 259 10.90 9.31 8.84
CA LEU A 259 10.53 9.49 10.25
C LEU A 259 11.39 10.53 10.94
#